data_41b9d8a91dcac9172637db1e6a26da2e
#
_entry.id   41b9d8a91dcac9172637db1e6a26da2e
#
_cell.length_a   1.000
_cell.length_b   1.000
_cell.length_c   1.000
_cell.angle_alpha   90.00
_cell.angle_beta   90.00
_cell.angle_gamma   90.00
#
_symmetry.space_group_name_H-M   'P 1'
#
loop_
_entity.id
_entity.type
_entity.pdbx_description
1 polymer ?
#
loop_
_entity_poly.entity_id
_entity_poly.type
_entity_poly.pdbx_seq_one_letter_code
_entity_poly.pdbx_strand_id
1 'polypeptide(L)'
;EIQRDEIFKSDNIPSWMAYTGYAVLSIISSISIPLMFRQIKWYYEIVAYLLAPVLGFSNSYGAGLTDINMAYNYGKIALFIFAAWAGKKNGVIAGLVGGTLVKQLVLMSAELMHDLKTSYLTSTSPRSMLVAQAIGAGMGCIVSPLTFMLFYKAFDVGNPDGYWNAPYAL
;
A
#
# COMPACT_ATOMS: atom_id res chain seq x y z
N GLU A 1 -5.64 -24.07 -21.88
CA GLU A 1 -5.46 -22.63 -22.12
C GLU A 1 -6.77 -21.99 -22.54
N ILE A 2 -7.47 -22.46 -23.56
CA ILE A 2 -8.73 -21.92 -24.09
C ILE A 2 -9.78 -21.76 -22.96
N GLN A 3 -9.99 -22.77 -22.14
CA GLN A 3 -10.95 -22.75 -21.04
C GLN A 3 -10.58 -21.72 -19.95
N ARG A 4 -9.31 -21.53 -19.65
CA ARG A 4 -8.84 -20.50 -18.72
C ARG A 4 -9.08 -19.10 -19.27
N ASP A 5 -8.82 -18.90 -20.54
CA ASP A 5 -9.05 -17.63 -21.22
C ASP A 5 -10.52 -17.27 -21.27
N GLU A 6 -11.41 -18.24 -21.46
CA GLU A 6 -12.87 -18.02 -21.45
C GLU A 6 -13.36 -17.58 -20.06
N ILE A 7 -12.96 -18.27 -19.00
CA ILE A 7 -13.35 -17.93 -17.62
C ILE A 7 -12.81 -16.54 -17.25
N PHE A 8 -11.55 -16.26 -17.57
CA PHE A 8 -10.93 -15.00 -17.24
C PHE A 8 -11.52 -13.81 -17.98
N LYS A 9 -11.93 -14.01 -19.25
CA LYS A 9 -12.57 -12.96 -20.06
C LYS A 9 -14.05 -12.76 -19.75
N SER A 10 -14.77 -13.83 -19.36
CA SER A 10 -16.21 -13.75 -19.07
C SER A 10 -16.50 -12.88 -17.86
N ASP A 11 -15.63 -12.91 -16.85
CA ASP A 11 -15.79 -12.22 -15.57
C ASP A 11 -14.79 -11.06 -15.40
N ASN A 12 -14.52 -10.35 -16.49
CA ASN A 12 -13.55 -9.24 -16.49
C ASN A 12 -14.00 -8.10 -15.57
N ILE A 13 -13.02 -7.49 -14.90
CA ILE A 13 -13.24 -6.30 -14.05
C ILE A 13 -13.41 -5.09 -14.96
N PRO A 14 -14.54 -4.36 -14.93
CA PRO A 14 -14.74 -3.20 -15.76
C PRO A 14 -13.77 -2.07 -15.37
N SER A 15 -13.10 -1.50 -16.34
CA SER A 15 -12.07 -0.47 -16.14
C SER A 15 -12.58 0.75 -15.36
N TRP A 16 -13.86 1.13 -15.57
CA TRP A 16 -14.46 2.26 -14.83
C TRP A 16 -14.50 2.02 -13.32
N MET A 17 -14.70 0.77 -12.87
CA MET A 17 -14.70 0.41 -11.44
C MET A 17 -13.31 0.60 -10.82
N ALA A 18 -12.26 0.28 -11.56
CA ALA A 18 -10.88 0.52 -11.11
C ALA A 18 -10.58 2.02 -10.99
N TYR A 19 -10.93 2.81 -11.99
CA TYR A 19 -10.69 4.26 -11.97
C TYR A 19 -11.52 4.98 -10.92
N THR A 20 -12.81 4.66 -10.79
CA THR A 20 -13.68 5.28 -9.78
C THR A 20 -13.26 4.86 -8.37
N GLY A 21 -12.95 3.59 -8.16
CA GLY A 21 -12.45 3.09 -6.87
C GLY A 21 -11.16 3.79 -6.46
N TYR A 22 -10.19 3.91 -7.37
CA TYR A 22 -8.94 4.62 -7.10
C TYR A 22 -9.18 6.10 -6.77
N ALA A 23 -10.02 6.80 -7.54
CA ALA A 23 -10.34 8.20 -7.31
C ALA A 23 -11.04 8.42 -5.95
N VAL A 24 -12.03 7.60 -5.62
CA VAL A 24 -12.74 7.69 -4.34
C VAL A 24 -11.81 7.44 -3.16
N LEU A 25 -11.00 6.38 -3.22
CA LEU A 25 -10.05 6.06 -2.15
C LEU A 25 -8.96 7.13 -2.00
N SER A 26 -8.47 7.70 -3.11
CA SER A 26 -7.50 8.80 -3.04
C SER A 26 -8.08 10.07 -2.42
N ILE A 27 -9.33 10.39 -2.69
CA ILE A 27 -10.02 11.54 -2.07
C ILE A 27 -10.23 11.30 -0.57
N ILE A 28 -10.71 10.13 -0.18
CA ILE A 28 -10.89 9.77 1.24
C ILE A 28 -9.56 9.85 2.00
N SER A 29 -8.50 9.32 1.44
CA SER A 29 -7.17 9.36 2.02
C SER A 29 -6.65 10.79 2.14
N SER A 30 -6.77 11.60 1.08
CA SER A 30 -6.33 13.00 1.07
C SER A 30 -7.06 13.88 2.07
N ILE A 31 -8.23 13.46 2.56
CA ILE A 31 -8.94 14.12 3.63
C ILE A 31 -8.51 13.55 5.00
N SER A 32 -8.40 12.23 5.11
CA SER A 32 -8.17 11.53 6.38
C SER A 32 -6.76 11.74 6.93
N ILE A 33 -5.73 11.66 6.06
CA ILE A 33 -4.33 11.73 6.52
C ILE A 33 -3.97 13.11 7.10
N PRO A 34 -4.31 14.26 6.47
CA PRO A 34 -4.05 15.57 7.07
C PRO A 34 -4.86 15.84 8.36
N LEU A 35 -6.02 15.18 8.52
CA LEU A 35 -6.79 15.26 9.78
C LEU A 35 -6.08 14.53 10.92
N MET A 36 -5.44 13.39 10.63
CA MET A 36 -4.66 12.62 11.61
C MET A 36 -3.30 13.25 11.87
N PHE A 37 -2.63 13.71 10.84
CA PHE A 37 -1.28 14.27 10.89
C PHE A 37 -1.29 15.73 10.42
N ARG A 38 -1.59 16.67 11.30
CA ARG A 38 -1.66 18.12 10.99
C ARG A 38 -0.37 18.72 10.42
N GLN A 39 0.75 18.05 10.56
CA GLN A 39 2.04 18.47 10.00
C GLN A 39 2.16 18.20 8.49
N ILE A 40 1.28 17.35 7.94
CA ILE A 40 1.30 16.96 6.54
C ILE A 40 0.33 17.85 5.78
N LYS A 41 0.82 18.44 4.71
CA LYS A 41 0.00 19.26 3.83
C LYS A 41 -0.63 18.36 2.76
N TRP A 42 -1.91 18.59 2.47
CA TRP A 42 -2.72 17.81 1.54
C TRP A 42 -2.09 17.60 0.14
N TYR A 43 -1.27 18.54 -0.32
CA TYR A 43 -0.65 18.44 -1.63
C TYR A 43 0.47 17.38 -1.71
N TYR A 44 1.09 16.98 -0.58
CA TYR A 44 2.06 15.86 -0.60
C TYR A 44 1.38 14.56 -0.99
N GLU A 45 0.17 14.35 -0.54
CA GLU A 45 -0.60 13.16 -0.84
C GLU A 45 -1.06 13.13 -2.29
N ILE A 46 -1.53 14.26 -2.81
CA ILE A 46 -1.91 14.35 -4.23
C ILE A 46 -0.73 13.98 -5.13
N VAL A 47 0.47 14.48 -4.83
CA VAL A 47 1.68 14.11 -5.58
C VAL A 47 1.98 12.62 -5.43
N ALA A 48 1.86 12.06 -4.23
CA ALA A 48 2.03 10.62 -4.01
C ALA A 48 1.06 9.79 -4.84
N TYR A 49 -0.22 10.15 -4.86
CA TYR A 49 -1.25 9.46 -5.65
C TYR A 49 -1.07 9.63 -7.16
N LEU A 50 -0.54 10.76 -7.63
CA LEU A 50 -0.22 10.96 -9.05
C LEU A 50 0.98 10.11 -9.50
N LEU A 51 1.98 9.93 -8.61
CA LEU A 51 3.15 9.11 -8.90
C LEU A 51 2.90 7.62 -8.73
N ALA A 52 2.01 7.24 -7.83
CA ALA A 52 1.75 5.84 -7.47
C ALA A 52 1.37 4.94 -8.67
N PRO A 53 0.51 5.33 -9.63
CA PRO A 53 0.20 4.49 -10.78
C PRO A 53 1.42 4.18 -11.66
N VAL A 54 2.29 5.17 -11.88
CA VAL A 54 3.49 5.01 -12.69
C VAL A 54 4.49 4.07 -12.00
N LEU A 55 4.74 4.32 -10.72
CA LEU A 55 5.65 3.49 -9.92
C LEU A 55 5.08 2.09 -9.70
N GLY A 56 3.78 1.99 -9.47
CA GLY A 56 3.07 0.73 -9.31
C GLY A 56 3.13 -0.12 -10.58
N PHE A 57 2.89 0.47 -11.75
CA PHE A 57 3.03 -0.22 -13.02
C PHE A 57 4.46 -0.71 -13.24
N SER A 58 5.46 0.14 -13.01
CA SER A 58 6.87 -0.22 -13.17
C SER A 58 7.27 -1.37 -12.24
N ASN A 59 6.82 -1.33 -10.99
CA ASN A 59 7.10 -2.39 -10.01
C ASN A 59 6.38 -3.70 -10.36
N SER A 60 5.10 -3.62 -10.73
CA SER A 60 4.31 -4.80 -11.08
C SER A 60 4.84 -5.50 -12.34
N TYR A 61 5.28 -4.72 -13.34
CA TYR A 61 5.90 -5.25 -14.52
C TYR A 61 7.26 -5.92 -14.21
N GLY A 62 8.09 -5.26 -13.41
CA GLY A 62 9.37 -5.81 -12.97
C GLY A 62 9.20 -7.08 -12.14
N ALA A 63 8.26 -7.09 -11.19
CA ALA A 63 7.94 -8.25 -10.37
C ALA A 63 7.41 -9.43 -11.23
N GLY A 64 6.61 -9.14 -12.25
CA GLY A 64 6.12 -10.16 -13.17
C GLY A 64 7.21 -10.83 -14.01
N LEU A 65 8.32 -10.14 -14.28
CA LEU A 65 9.45 -10.67 -15.04
C LEU A 65 10.50 -11.37 -14.18
N THR A 66 10.75 -10.85 -12.97
CA THR A 66 11.91 -11.24 -12.14
C THR A 66 11.52 -11.86 -10.81
N ASP A 67 10.23 -11.83 -10.45
CA ASP A 67 9.71 -12.21 -9.13
C ASP A 67 10.31 -11.37 -7.98
N ILE A 68 10.89 -10.21 -8.30
CA ILE A 68 11.48 -9.29 -7.32
C ILE A 68 10.56 -8.09 -7.12
N ASN A 69 10.00 -7.96 -5.93
CA ASN A 69 9.18 -6.81 -5.56
C ASN A 69 10.06 -5.71 -4.95
N MET A 70 10.21 -4.59 -5.67
CA MET A 70 11.05 -3.46 -5.27
C MET A 70 10.29 -2.34 -4.54
N ALA A 71 9.05 -2.56 -4.10
CA ALA A 71 8.21 -1.55 -3.45
C ALA A 71 8.90 -0.88 -2.25
N TYR A 72 9.70 -1.62 -1.49
CA TYR A 72 10.49 -1.07 -0.38
C TYR A 72 11.51 -0.02 -0.83
N ASN A 73 12.14 -0.19 -1.97
CA ASN A 73 13.11 0.77 -2.52
C ASN A 73 12.40 2.04 -2.99
N TYR A 74 11.26 1.91 -3.67
CA TYR A 74 10.42 3.05 -4.04
C TYR A 74 9.96 3.84 -2.81
N GLY A 75 9.56 3.14 -1.74
CA GLY A 75 9.19 3.77 -0.47
C GLY A 75 10.34 4.55 0.18
N LYS A 76 11.56 4.01 0.17
CA LYS A 76 12.75 4.71 0.68
C LYS A 76 13.06 5.98 -0.11
N ILE A 77 13.01 5.91 -1.45
CA ILE A 77 13.23 7.09 -2.30
C ILE A 77 12.15 8.14 -2.02
N ALA A 78 10.89 7.74 -1.97
CA ALA A 78 9.79 8.64 -1.64
C ALA A 78 9.94 9.28 -0.26
N LEU A 79 10.38 8.51 0.74
CA LEU A 79 10.66 9.01 2.09
C LEU A 79 11.65 10.18 2.06
N PHE A 80 12.78 10.01 1.36
CA PHE A 80 13.79 11.07 1.25
C PHE A 80 13.26 12.30 0.51
N ILE A 81 12.51 12.11 -0.57
CA ILE A 81 11.93 13.21 -1.35
C ILE A 81 10.94 14.02 -0.50
N PHE A 82 10.01 13.37 0.17
CA PHE A 82 9.02 14.05 1.01
C PHE A 82 9.65 14.68 2.25
N ALA A 83 10.65 14.02 2.86
CA ALA A 83 11.39 14.59 3.99
C ALA A 83 12.15 15.86 3.59
N ALA A 84 12.84 15.85 2.44
CA ALA A 84 13.55 17.01 1.93
C ALA A 84 12.60 18.16 1.57
N TRP A 85 11.45 17.84 0.98
CA TRP A 85 10.45 18.82 0.58
C TRP A 85 9.77 19.50 1.77
N ALA A 86 9.47 18.76 2.83
CA ALA A 86 8.83 19.30 4.03
C ALA A 86 9.78 20.10 4.92
N GLY A 87 11.10 19.96 4.72
CA GLY A 87 12.13 20.71 5.44
C GLY A 87 12.37 20.23 6.88
N LYS A 88 13.28 20.92 7.60
CA LYS A 88 13.79 20.44 8.90
C LYS A 88 12.75 20.27 10.00
N LYS A 89 11.66 21.04 10.01
CA LYS A 89 10.70 21.03 11.11
C LYS A 89 9.70 19.87 11.05
N ASN A 90 9.23 19.50 9.86
CA ASN A 90 8.20 18.48 9.64
C ASN A 90 8.67 17.34 8.73
N GLY A 91 9.94 17.34 8.31
CA GLY A 91 10.48 16.43 7.31
C GLY A 91 10.40 14.95 7.71
N VAL A 92 10.65 14.64 8.97
CA VAL A 92 10.61 13.25 9.45
C VAL A 92 9.20 12.67 9.32
N ILE A 93 8.19 13.39 9.80
CA ILE A 93 6.81 12.91 9.77
C ILE A 93 6.29 12.86 8.33
N ALA A 94 6.51 13.90 7.55
CA ALA A 94 6.10 13.93 6.15
C ALA A 94 6.81 12.86 5.31
N GLY A 95 8.10 12.61 5.56
CA GLY A 95 8.86 11.56 4.91
C GLY A 95 8.33 10.17 5.25
N LEU A 96 8.12 9.89 6.54
CA LEU A 96 7.61 8.60 6.99
C LEU A 96 6.21 8.31 6.42
N VAL A 97 5.29 9.26 6.52
CA VAL A 97 3.91 9.05 6.03
C VAL A 97 3.87 8.99 4.50
N GLY A 98 4.51 9.94 3.80
CA GLY A 98 4.55 9.95 2.34
C GLY A 98 5.29 8.73 1.77
N GLY A 99 6.42 8.34 2.36
CA GLY A 99 7.15 7.15 1.97
C GLY A 99 6.36 5.86 2.20
N THR A 100 5.67 5.75 3.32
CA THR A 100 4.80 4.60 3.62
C THR A 100 3.62 4.54 2.66
N LEU A 101 2.99 5.66 2.34
CA LEU A 101 1.89 5.74 1.39
C LEU A 101 2.32 5.22 0.00
N VAL A 102 3.38 5.77 -0.55
CA VAL A 102 3.91 5.33 -1.85
C VAL A 102 4.31 3.86 -1.83
N LYS A 103 5.03 3.43 -0.78
CA LYS A 103 5.41 2.03 -0.60
C LYS A 103 4.19 1.10 -0.65
N GLN A 104 3.13 1.43 0.10
CA GLN A 104 1.94 0.58 0.17
C GLN A 104 1.18 0.53 -1.17
N LEU A 105 1.02 1.65 -1.84
CA LEU A 105 0.36 1.69 -3.15
C LEU A 105 1.12 0.86 -4.19
N VAL A 106 2.45 0.97 -4.21
CA VAL A 106 3.31 0.22 -5.13
C VAL A 106 3.33 -1.28 -4.78
N LEU A 107 3.35 -1.62 -3.49
CA LEU A 107 3.31 -3.01 -3.02
C LEU A 107 1.99 -3.67 -3.41
N MET A 108 0.86 -3.03 -3.08
CA MET A 108 -0.47 -3.57 -3.37
C MET A 108 -0.72 -3.75 -4.87
N SER A 109 -0.14 -2.92 -5.72
CA SER A 109 -0.26 -3.08 -7.18
C SER A 109 0.41 -4.38 -7.67
N ALA A 110 1.57 -4.73 -7.13
CA ALA A 110 2.26 -5.98 -7.47
C ALA A 110 1.53 -7.20 -6.89
N GLU A 111 1.07 -7.13 -5.64
CA GLU A 111 0.30 -8.21 -5.01
C GLU A 111 -1.00 -8.50 -5.78
N LEU A 112 -1.73 -7.45 -6.20
CA LEU A 112 -2.92 -7.62 -7.04
C LEU A 112 -2.61 -8.34 -8.36
N MET A 113 -1.47 -8.05 -8.99
CA MET A 113 -1.07 -8.75 -10.22
C MET A 113 -0.72 -10.22 -9.97
N HIS A 114 -0.10 -10.55 -8.85
CA HIS A 114 0.16 -11.93 -8.44
C HIS A 114 -1.15 -12.69 -8.18
N ASP A 115 -2.11 -12.06 -7.50
CA ASP A 115 -3.42 -12.65 -7.24
C ASP A 115 -4.20 -12.88 -8.54
N LEU A 116 -4.19 -11.92 -9.47
CA LEU A 116 -4.82 -12.10 -10.77
C LEU A 116 -4.15 -13.20 -11.61
N LYS A 117 -2.84 -13.34 -11.52
CA LYS A 117 -2.13 -14.44 -12.17
C LYS A 117 -2.50 -15.80 -11.55
N THR A 118 -2.60 -15.86 -10.24
CA THR A 118 -3.06 -17.04 -9.51
C THR A 118 -4.50 -17.40 -9.91
N SER A 119 -5.39 -16.40 -9.99
CA SER A 119 -6.75 -16.54 -10.48
C SER A 119 -6.79 -17.18 -11.88
N TYR A 120 -5.97 -16.70 -12.79
CA TYR A 120 -5.85 -17.26 -14.14
C TYR A 120 -5.37 -18.72 -14.13
N LEU A 121 -4.37 -19.04 -13.33
CA LEU A 121 -3.80 -20.39 -13.23
C LEU A 121 -4.76 -21.41 -12.59
N THR A 122 -5.54 -20.96 -11.61
CA THR A 122 -6.52 -21.80 -10.88
C THR A 122 -7.91 -21.83 -11.54
N SER A 123 -8.09 -21.14 -12.68
CA SER A 123 -9.39 -20.99 -13.35
C SER A 123 -10.48 -20.40 -12.46
N THR A 124 -10.10 -19.47 -11.59
CA THR A 124 -11.01 -18.73 -10.70
C THR A 124 -11.38 -17.41 -11.35
N SER A 125 -12.58 -16.87 -11.09
CA SER A 125 -12.98 -15.59 -11.67
C SER A 125 -12.19 -14.42 -11.07
N PRO A 126 -11.69 -13.46 -11.88
CA PRO A 126 -10.95 -12.29 -11.39
C PRO A 126 -11.74 -11.43 -10.42
N ARG A 127 -13.06 -11.33 -10.58
CA ARG A 127 -13.94 -10.60 -9.66
C ARG A 127 -13.98 -11.22 -8.28
N SER A 128 -14.08 -12.55 -8.21
CA SER A 128 -14.08 -13.28 -6.93
C SER A 128 -12.76 -13.05 -6.18
N MET A 129 -11.63 -13.08 -6.90
CA MET A 129 -10.32 -12.82 -6.32
C MET A 129 -10.21 -11.38 -5.78
N LEU A 130 -10.66 -10.39 -6.55
CA LEU A 130 -10.67 -8.98 -6.11
C LEU A 130 -11.54 -8.77 -4.86
N VAL A 131 -12.72 -9.40 -4.80
CA VAL A 131 -13.60 -9.32 -3.63
C VAL A 131 -12.96 -9.98 -2.41
N ALA A 132 -12.35 -11.15 -2.58
CA ALA A 132 -11.63 -11.83 -1.50
C ALA A 132 -10.47 -10.98 -0.96
N GLN A 133 -9.69 -10.35 -1.85
CA GLN A 133 -8.63 -9.43 -1.47
C GLN A 133 -9.16 -8.20 -0.73
N ALA A 134 -10.26 -7.60 -1.19
CA ALA A 134 -10.87 -6.44 -0.52
C ALA A 134 -11.37 -6.80 0.89
N ILE A 135 -12.00 -7.96 1.06
CA ILE A 135 -12.43 -8.46 2.38
C ILE A 135 -11.21 -8.72 3.27
N GLY A 136 -10.18 -9.40 2.76
CA GLY A 136 -8.95 -9.67 3.49
C GLY A 136 -8.23 -8.39 3.94
N ALA A 137 -8.14 -7.39 3.06
CA ALA A 137 -7.58 -6.08 3.39
C ALA A 137 -8.41 -5.37 4.47
N GLY A 138 -9.74 -5.40 4.37
CA GLY A 138 -10.63 -4.83 5.38
C GLY A 138 -10.46 -5.49 6.76
N MET A 139 -10.36 -6.81 6.81
CA MET A 139 -10.07 -7.55 8.04
C MET A 139 -8.69 -7.20 8.59
N GLY A 140 -7.67 -7.11 7.73
CA GLY A 140 -6.31 -6.71 8.10
C GLY A 140 -6.24 -5.33 8.73
N CYS A 141 -7.01 -4.37 8.24
CA CYS A 141 -7.12 -3.03 8.81
C CYS A 141 -7.63 -3.01 10.25
N ILE A 142 -8.41 -4.00 10.67
CA ILE A 142 -8.93 -4.13 12.03
C ILE A 142 -7.98 -4.96 12.90
N VAL A 143 -7.57 -6.12 12.41
CA VAL A 143 -6.77 -7.08 13.18
C VAL A 143 -5.37 -6.54 13.47
N SER A 144 -4.73 -5.89 12.49
CA SER A 144 -3.35 -5.39 12.65
C SER A 144 -3.20 -4.35 13.76
N PRO A 145 -4.03 -3.29 13.86
CA PRO A 145 -3.95 -2.34 14.97
C PRO A 145 -4.32 -2.97 16.32
N LEU A 146 -5.28 -3.89 16.35
CA LEU A 146 -5.66 -4.58 17.59
C LEU A 146 -4.51 -5.44 18.11
N THR A 147 -3.87 -6.18 17.23
CA THR A 147 -2.69 -7.00 17.57
C THR A 147 -1.54 -6.11 18.06
N PHE A 148 -1.28 -4.99 17.37
CA PHE A 148 -0.27 -4.03 17.82
C PHE A 148 -0.57 -3.47 19.20
N MET A 149 -1.82 -3.06 19.47
CA MET A 149 -2.23 -2.56 20.78
C MET A 149 -2.10 -3.61 21.89
N LEU A 150 -2.38 -4.87 21.57
CA LEU A 150 -2.23 -5.98 22.52
C LEU A 150 -0.77 -6.15 22.90
N PHE A 151 0.15 -6.18 21.93
CA PHE A 151 1.59 -6.28 22.20
C PHE A 151 2.13 -5.03 22.92
N TYR A 152 1.68 -3.85 22.52
CA TYR A 152 2.10 -2.60 23.15
C TYR A 152 1.69 -2.50 24.61
N LYS A 153 0.54 -3.10 25.01
CA LYS A 153 0.11 -3.17 26.40
C LYS A 153 0.74 -4.33 27.20
N ALA A 154 1.06 -5.43 26.51
CA ALA A 154 1.61 -6.61 27.16
C ALA A 154 3.12 -6.51 27.41
N PHE A 155 3.82 -5.74 26.60
CA PHE A 155 5.27 -5.58 26.65
C PHE A 155 5.65 -4.11 26.70
N ASP A 156 6.71 -3.77 27.44
CA ASP A 156 7.32 -2.44 27.46
C ASP A 156 8.09 -2.19 26.15
N VAL A 157 7.34 -1.89 25.07
CA VAL A 157 7.91 -1.67 23.74
C VAL A 157 8.57 -0.29 23.69
N GLY A 158 9.85 -0.26 23.33
CA GLY A 158 10.60 0.99 23.16
C GLY A 158 11.31 1.50 24.43
N ASN A 159 11.23 0.80 25.55
CA ASN A 159 12.02 1.12 26.73
C ASN A 159 13.47 0.62 26.53
N PRO A 160 14.52 1.47 26.72
CA PRO A 160 15.92 1.06 26.52
C PRO A 160 16.34 -0.12 27.39
N ASP A 161 15.74 -0.24 28.57
CA ASP A 161 16.02 -1.31 29.54
C ASP A 161 15.04 -2.49 29.46
N GLY A 162 14.08 -2.43 28.53
CA GLY A 162 13.04 -3.43 28.32
C GLY A 162 13.47 -4.60 27.43
N TYR A 163 12.77 -5.73 27.56
CA TYR A 163 13.01 -6.95 26.77
C TYR A 163 12.78 -6.73 25.26
N TRP A 164 11.96 -5.75 24.89
CA TRP A 164 11.61 -5.36 23.50
C TRP A 164 12.19 -3.98 23.17
N ASN A 165 13.50 -3.92 23.23
CA ASN A 165 14.23 -2.72 22.85
C ASN A 165 14.13 -2.49 21.34
N ALA A 166 13.77 -1.28 20.93
CA ALA A 166 13.75 -0.85 19.53
C ALA A 166 14.96 0.06 19.25
N PRO A 167 16.20 -0.50 19.11
CA PRO A 167 17.44 0.28 19.07
C PRO A 167 17.54 1.25 17.89
N TYR A 168 16.68 1.10 16.91
CA TYR A 168 16.64 1.94 15.70
C TYR A 168 15.45 2.94 15.68
N ALA A 169 14.70 3.03 16.76
CA ALA A 169 13.57 3.95 16.87
C ALA A 169 13.93 5.29 17.53
N LEU A 170 15.19 5.47 17.92
CA LEU A 170 15.75 6.68 18.52
C LEU A 170 16.30 7.63 17.45
#